data_cc8978b1cf7ec59e55e7c064707e03ab
#
_entry.id   cc8978b1cf7ec59e55e7c064707e03ab
#
_cell.length_a   1.000
_cell.length_b   1.000
_cell.length_c   1.000
_cell.angle_alpha   90.00
_cell.angle_beta   90.00
_cell.angle_gamma   90.00
#
_symmetry.space_group_name_H-M   'P 1'
#
loop_
_entity.id
_entity.type
_entity.pdbx_description
1 polymer ?
#
loop_
_entity_poly.entity_id
_entity_poly.type
_entity_poly.pdbx_seq_one_letter_code
_entity_poly.pdbx_strand_id
1 'polypeptide(L)'
;MNSEFDADGEVVDAELVDDEHLPALAQPAAPARPAVDRHTILRPGELPATERPQYTERDFYVSEDTARRMDEAAAPKNTDRNYRSQRGMFERWCAEMGRVARPCTTATYVEYIASLIARGYAPNTIRTHKATIRSWQPEDAKPGTKVVNGLINEYAKEWGRRNRVKKAPAITDAMFRAMVASCDLRHPIGIRDRAALLLGRGALNRRIELADLLCADVDVDDDFVTLDIRFDKTHQDGDGEPTHIPADPAEPLLCPVDATRAWFGMLHRLGVRDGAFFRALTSAGTLQNRATARVRGDHVSGDAINDWVRSRAYAAGLANWQEVTAHGLRRGGAQAIADAGGDPTKQGRWAVGSAVVKREYLDRAQSRAENPWLKVQERRRAAD
;
A
#
# COMPACT_ATOMS: atom_id res chain seq x y z
N MET A 1 -37.98 57.53 6.19
CA MET A 1 -38.91 58.66 6.38
C MET A 1 -40.30 58.12 6.00
N ASN A 2 -40.96 57.42 6.93
CA ASN A 2 -42.34 57.01 6.77
C ASN A 2 -43.17 57.88 7.73
N SER A 3 -43.95 58.78 7.17
CA SER A 3 -44.95 59.52 7.90
C SER A 3 -46.20 58.69 7.92
N GLU A 4 -46.65 58.27 9.10
CA GLU A 4 -48.01 57.75 9.30
C GLU A 4 -48.95 58.93 9.44
N PHE A 5 -50.05 58.93 8.69
CA PHE A 5 -51.17 59.88 8.79
C PHE A 5 -52.28 59.21 9.57
N ASP A 6 -52.88 59.94 10.49
CA ASP A 6 -54.14 59.51 11.12
C ASP A 6 -55.38 59.81 10.24
N ALA A 7 -56.57 59.37 10.67
CA ALA A 7 -57.80 59.44 9.88
C ALA A 7 -58.27 60.87 9.54
N ASP A 8 -57.64 61.91 10.14
CA ASP A 8 -58.05 63.31 9.95
C ASP A 8 -56.96 64.19 9.26
N GLY A 9 -55.79 63.60 8.91
CA GLY A 9 -54.79 64.26 8.05
C GLY A 9 -53.92 65.31 8.76
N GLU A 10 -53.90 65.35 10.09
CA GLU A 10 -52.99 66.19 10.84
C GLU A 10 -51.65 65.47 11.09
N VAL A 11 -50.54 66.20 10.91
CA VAL A 11 -49.18 65.72 11.21
C VAL A 11 -48.97 65.79 12.72
N VAL A 12 -48.91 64.63 13.37
CA VAL A 12 -48.53 64.57 14.80
C VAL A 12 -47.00 64.58 14.89
N ASP A 13 -46.47 65.64 15.51
CA ASP A 13 -45.03 65.69 15.83
C ASP A 13 -44.69 64.59 16.79
N ALA A 14 -43.79 63.70 16.35
CA ALA A 14 -43.23 62.68 17.23
C ALA A 14 -42.41 63.38 18.30
N GLU A 15 -42.79 63.31 19.59
CA GLU A 15 -41.98 63.73 20.71
C GLU A 15 -40.66 63.01 20.65
N LEU A 16 -39.57 63.79 20.63
CA LEU A 16 -38.22 63.28 20.80
C LEU A 16 -38.11 62.68 22.20
N VAL A 17 -38.12 61.35 22.28
CA VAL A 17 -37.80 60.63 23.50
C VAL A 17 -36.30 60.87 23.78
N ASP A 18 -36.03 61.49 24.93
CA ASP A 18 -34.66 61.73 25.40
C ASP A 18 -33.87 60.41 25.37
N ASP A 19 -32.69 60.45 24.73
CA ASP A 19 -31.76 59.30 24.52
C ASP A 19 -31.16 58.72 25.81
N GLU A 20 -31.44 59.32 26.96
CA GLU A 20 -30.91 58.91 28.25
C GLU A 20 -31.56 57.67 28.88
N HIS A 21 -32.63 57.13 28.32
CA HIS A 21 -33.36 56.00 28.91
C HIS A 21 -33.56 54.81 27.99
N LEU A 22 -32.85 54.74 26.84
CA LEU A 22 -32.81 53.52 26.05
C LEU A 22 -31.89 52.51 26.76
N PRO A 23 -32.38 51.28 27.09
CA PRO A 23 -31.48 50.25 27.58
C PRO A 23 -30.40 50.01 26.54
N ALA A 24 -29.12 50.11 26.91
CA ALA A 24 -27.99 49.82 26.04
C ALA A 24 -28.26 48.53 25.29
N LEU A 25 -28.47 48.63 23.97
CA LEU A 25 -28.54 47.43 23.12
C LEU A 25 -27.27 46.66 23.42
N ALA A 26 -27.41 45.48 24.07
CA ALA A 26 -26.32 44.56 24.29
C ALA A 26 -25.64 44.33 22.96
N GLN A 27 -24.43 44.81 22.77
CA GLN A 27 -23.67 44.51 21.57
C GLN A 27 -23.66 42.99 21.44
N PRO A 28 -24.00 42.45 20.27
CA PRO A 28 -23.93 41.00 20.08
C PRO A 28 -22.53 40.58 20.51
N ALA A 29 -22.48 39.67 21.48
CA ALA A 29 -21.21 39.12 21.96
C ALA A 29 -20.43 38.67 20.72
N ALA A 30 -19.21 39.19 20.57
CA ALA A 30 -18.34 38.74 19.47
C ALA A 30 -18.34 37.21 19.47
N PRO A 31 -18.51 36.55 18.29
CA PRO A 31 -18.60 35.10 18.23
C PRO A 31 -17.40 34.55 19.03
N ALA A 32 -17.70 33.74 20.05
CA ALA A 32 -16.67 33.13 20.88
C ALA A 32 -15.70 32.38 19.92
N ARG A 33 -14.44 32.85 19.90
CA ARG A 33 -13.40 32.19 19.13
C ARG A 33 -13.40 30.73 19.55
N PRO A 34 -13.38 29.78 18.57
CA PRO A 34 -13.37 28.37 18.91
C PRO A 34 -12.21 28.08 19.84
N ALA A 35 -12.52 27.57 21.01
CA ALA A 35 -11.51 27.22 22.00
C ALA A 35 -10.62 26.12 21.39
N VAL A 36 -9.32 26.40 21.31
CA VAL A 36 -8.35 25.41 20.82
C VAL A 36 -8.35 24.21 21.76
N ASP A 37 -8.63 23.03 21.22
CA ASP A 37 -8.62 21.80 22.00
C ASP A 37 -7.19 21.50 22.47
N ARG A 38 -7.04 20.96 23.70
CA ARG A 38 -5.77 20.51 24.27
C ARG A 38 -5.02 19.47 23.41
N HIS A 39 -5.68 18.85 22.45
CA HIS A 39 -5.11 17.91 21.50
C HIS A 39 -4.65 18.54 20.18
N THR A 40 -4.82 19.86 20.02
CA THR A 40 -4.38 20.57 18.83
C THR A 40 -2.85 20.70 18.83
N ILE A 41 -2.23 20.33 17.74
CA ILE A 41 -0.80 20.54 17.47
C ILE A 41 -0.68 21.64 16.43
N LEU A 42 0.04 22.71 16.76
CA LEU A 42 0.30 23.84 15.86
C LEU A 42 1.72 23.78 15.32
N ARG A 43 1.87 24.18 14.08
CA ARG A 43 3.16 24.28 13.38
C ARG A 43 3.68 25.72 13.43
N PRO A 44 5.00 25.95 13.27
CA PRO A 44 5.54 27.30 13.16
C PRO A 44 4.81 28.11 12.09
N GLY A 45 4.31 29.30 12.43
CA GLY A 45 3.53 30.16 11.56
C GLY A 45 2.02 29.93 11.56
N GLU A 46 1.52 28.88 12.20
CA GLU A 46 0.08 28.69 12.45
C GLU A 46 -0.30 29.39 13.76
N LEU A 47 -1.22 30.35 13.68
CA LEU A 47 -1.73 31.05 14.86
C LEU A 47 -3.07 30.48 15.28
N PRO A 48 -3.23 30.16 16.56
CA PRO A 48 -4.26 30.82 17.30
C PRO A 48 -3.78 31.35 18.66
N ALA A 49 -4.19 32.54 18.98
CA ALA A 49 -4.21 32.98 20.34
C ALA A 49 -5.15 32.07 21.14
N THR A 50 -4.62 31.37 22.15
CA THR A 50 -5.48 30.64 23.07
C THR A 50 -5.84 31.57 24.22
N GLU A 51 -7.09 31.82 24.45
CA GLU A 51 -7.59 32.59 25.57
C GLU A 51 -7.68 31.75 26.86
N ARG A 52 -7.25 30.49 26.83
CA ARG A 52 -7.29 29.63 28.02
C ARG A 52 -6.08 29.92 28.93
N PRO A 53 -6.26 30.41 30.15
CA PRO A 53 -5.14 30.80 31.03
C PRO A 53 -4.27 29.66 31.50
N GLN A 54 -4.68 28.38 31.26
CA GLN A 54 -3.92 27.19 31.66
C GLN A 54 -2.93 26.69 30.59
N TYR A 55 -2.99 27.22 29.36
CA TYR A 55 -2.06 26.89 28.28
C TYR A 55 -1.44 28.18 27.77
N THR A 56 -0.13 28.14 27.56
CA THR A 56 0.61 29.21 26.90
C THR A 56 0.68 28.95 25.43
N GLU A 57 1.01 29.95 24.62
CA GLU A 57 1.24 29.77 23.19
C GLU A 57 2.27 28.66 22.90
N ARG A 58 3.28 28.56 23.77
CA ARG A 58 4.34 27.55 23.67
C ARG A 58 3.84 26.10 23.78
N ASP A 59 2.72 25.87 24.47
CA ASP A 59 2.15 24.53 24.66
C ASP A 59 1.53 23.96 23.40
N PHE A 60 1.30 24.79 22.38
CA PHE A 60 0.69 24.38 21.10
C PHE A 60 1.67 24.30 19.95
N TYR A 61 2.90 24.75 20.11
CA TYR A 61 3.90 24.73 19.05
C TYR A 61 4.89 23.58 19.20
N VAL A 62 5.19 22.95 18.09
CA VAL A 62 6.30 22.01 17.96
C VAL A 62 7.48 22.71 17.29
N SER A 63 8.71 22.28 17.58
CA SER A 63 9.90 22.78 16.90
C SER A 63 9.86 22.48 15.40
N GLU A 64 10.61 23.23 14.60
CA GLU A 64 10.74 22.96 13.14
C GLU A 64 11.24 21.54 12.86
N ASP A 65 12.14 21.03 13.69
CA ASP A 65 12.65 19.66 13.59
C ASP A 65 11.55 18.62 13.86
N THR A 66 10.71 18.85 14.87
CA THR A 66 9.56 18.00 15.16
C THR A 66 8.52 18.09 14.04
N ALA A 67 8.22 19.29 13.53
CA ALA A 67 7.30 19.48 12.41
C ALA A 67 7.78 18.73 11.16
N ARG A 68 9.08 18.79 10.84
CA ARG A 68 9.68 18.03 9.76
C ARG A 68 9.54 16.51 9.97
N ARG A 69 9.85 15.99 11.17
CA ARG A 69 9.67 14.57 11.51
C ARG A 69 8.21 14.14 11.42
N MET A 70 7.27 14.98 11.80
CA MET A 70 5.84 14.71 11.63
C MET A 70 5.46 14.61 10.16
N ASP A 71 6.01 15.47 9.29
CA ASP A 71 5.78 15.40 7.84
C ASP A 71 6.40 14.14 7.22
N GLU A 72 7.58 13.75 7.66
CA GLU A 72 8.26 12.51 7.24
C GLU A 72 7.52 11.25 7.71
N ALA A 73 6.95 11.28 8.91
CA ALA A 73 6.20 10.18 9.51
C ALA A 73 4.77 10.04 8.96
N ALA A 74 4.23 11.10 8.34
CA ALA A 74 2.80 11.20 8.02
C ALA A 74 2.26 10.14 7.04
N ALA A 75 3.11 9.47 6.22
CA ALA A 75 2.71 8.28 5.46
C ALA A 75 3.91 7.47 4.92
N PRO A 76 3.87 6.14 4.90
CA PRO A 76 4.81 5.32 4.15
C PRO A 76 4.85 5.76 2.67
N LYS A 77 6.05 5.92 2.10
CA LYS A 77 6.29 6.51 0.75
C LYS A 77 5.37 5.97 -0.36
N ASN A 78 5.04 4.67 -0.35
CA ASN A 78 4.16 4.05 -1.33
C ASN A 78 2.67 4.36 -1.09
N THR A 79 2.26 4.45 0.16
CA THR A 79 0.89 4.83 0.55
C THR A 79 0.64 6.29 0.19
N ASP A 80 1.59 7.17 0.48
CA ASP A 80 1.49 8.60 0.14
C ASP A 80 1.40 8.82 -1.38
N ARG A 81 2.22 8.11 -2.18
CA ARG A 81 2.14 8.21 -3.65
C ARG A 81 0.75 7.82 -4.18
N ASN A 82 0.17 6.73 -3.67
CA ASN A 82 -1.17 6.31 -4.05
C ASN A 82 -2.22 7.31 -3.59
N TYR A 83 -2.11 7.79 -2.37
CA TYR A 83 -3.02 8.79 -1.79
C TYR A 83 -2.95 10.09 -2.57
N ARG A 84 -1.76 10.58 -2.91
CA ARG A 84 -1.57 11.78 -3.72
C ARG A 84 -2.20 11.64 -5.11
N SER A 85 -2.01 10.49 -5.76
CA SER A 85 -2.64 10.20 -7.06
C SER A 85 -4.17 10.21 -6.97
N GLN A 86 -4.74 9.56 -5.95
CA GLN A 86 -6.20 9.46 -5.78
C GLN A 86 -6.81 10.81 -5.37
N ARG A 87 -6.12 11.59 -4.53
CA ARG A 87 -6.52 12.98 -4.18
C ARG A 87 -6.53 13.85 -5.42
N GLY A 88 -5.47 13.83 -6.21
CA GLY A 88 -5.39 14.60 -7.45
C GLY A 88 -6.45 14.20 -8.50
N MET A 89 -6.87 12.93 -8.53
CA MET A 89 -8.02 12.51 -9.35
C MET A 89 -9.33 13.10 -8.85
N PHE A 90 -9.54 13.13 -7.54
CA PHE A 90 -10.74 13.71 -6.93
C PHE A 90 -10.79 15.23 -7.12
N GLU A 91 -9.67 15.93 -6.91
CA GLU A 91 -9.57 17.38 -7.10
C GLU A 91 -9.90 17.79 -8.54
N ARG A 92 -9.34 17.10 -9.53
CA ARG A 92 -9.66 17.35 -10.94
C ARG A 92 -11.12 17.11 -11.25
N TRP A 93 -11.67 15.99 -10.78
CA TRP A 93 -13.09 15.68 -10.95
C TRP A 93 -13.98 16.76 -10.30
N CYS A 94 -13.66 17.21 -9.10
CA CYS A 94 -14.39 18.29 -8.44
C CYS A 94 -14.32 19.58 -9.25
N ALA A 95 -13.17 19.95 -9.77
CA ALA A 95 -12.99 21.13 -10.61
C ALA A 95 -13.86 21.04 -11.89
N GLU A 96 -13.84 19.89 -12.58
CA GLU A 96 -14.67 19.62 -13.76
C GLU A 96 -16.17 19.71 -13.47
N MET A 97 -16.59 19.28 -12.27
CA MET A 97 -18.00 19.26 -11.86
C MET A 97 -18.45 20.52 -11.10
N GLY A 98 -17.60 21.53 -10.96
CA GLY A 98 -17.90 22.75 -10.20
C GLY A 98 -18.15 22.49 -8.71
N ARG A 99 -17.45 21.50 -8.10
CA ARG A 99 -17.64 21.09 -6.70
C ARG A 99 -16.39 21.42 -5.86
N VAL A 100 -16.60 21.57 -4.55
CA VAL A 100 -15.50 21.77 -3.59
C VAL A 100 -14.93 20.43 -3.18
N ALA A 101 -13.60 20.27 -3.32
CA ALA A 101 -12.90 19.04 -2.98
C ALA A 101 -12.55 18.93 -1.49
N ARG A 102 -12.27 20.06 -0.81
CA ARG A 102 -11.88 20.08 0.60
C ARG A 102 -12.27 21.40 1.30
N PRO A 103 -13.08 21.37 2.37
CA PRO A 103 -13.86 20.20 2.78
C PRO A 103 -14.93 19.87 1.76
N CYS A 104 -15.14 18.59 1.49
CA CYS A 104 -16.21 18.18 0.58
C CYS A 104 -17.50 17.82 1.35
N THR A 105 -18.65 18.07 0.72
CA THR A 105 -19.92 17.61 1.26
C THR A 105 -20.10 16.11 1.10
N THR A 106 -20.99 15.51 1.90
CA THR A 106 -21.39 14.10 1.71
C THR A 106 -21.95 13.86 0.29
N ALA A 107 -22.70 14.81 -0.26
CA ALA A 107 -23.22 14.70 -1.63
C ALA A 107 -22.10 14.66 -2.68
N THR A 108 -21.10 15.55 -2.60
CA THR A 108 -19.91 15.53 -3.48
C THR A 108 -19.17 14.20 -3.39
N TYR A 109 -19.02 13.66 -2.18
CA TYR A 109 -18.36 12.39 -1.95
C TYR A 109 -19.13 11.20 -2.55
N VAL A 110 -20.46 11.17 -2.39
CA VAL A 110 -21.34 10.14 -2.99
C VAL A 110 -21.27 10.20 -4.52
N GLU A 111 -21.39 11.37 -5.12
CA GLU A 111 -21.34 11.57 -6.57
C GLU A 111 -19.98 11.13 -7.16
N TYR A 112 -18.87 11.45 -6.49
CA TYR A 112 -17.56 10.98 -6.92
C TYR A 112 -17.48 9.46 -6.94
N ILE A 113 -17.93 8.79 -5.87
CA ILE A 113 -17.94 7.32 -5.81
C ILE A 113 -18.85 6.74 -6.89
N ALA A 114 -20.03 7.34 -7.12
CA ALA A 114 -20.92 6.94 -8.21
C ALA A 114 -20.26 7.11 -9.59
N SER A 115 -19.48 8.16 -9.80
CA SER A 115 -18.71 8.36 -11.04
C SER A 115 -17.66 7.28 -11.27
N LEU A 116 -16.96 6.80 -10.20
CA LEU A 116 -16.02 5.69 -10.31
C LEU A 116 -16.72 4.36 -10.64
N ILE A 117 -17.92 4.14 -10.08
CA ILE A 117 -18.76 2.99 -10.40
C ILE A 117 -19.16 3.04 -11.87
N ALA A 118 -19.67 4.16 -12.35
CA ALA A 118 -20.07 4.35 -13.75
C ALA A 118 -18.91 4.13 -14.73
N ARG A 119 -17.68 4.47 -14.35
CA ARG A 119 -16.45 4.24 -15.11
C ARG A 119 -15.92 2.80 -15.00
N GLY A 120 -16.60 1.91 -14.27
CA GLY A 120 -16.27 0.50 -14.17
C GLY A 120 -15.04 0.16 -13.33
N TYR A 121 -14.63 1.03 -12.41
CA TYR A 121 -13.50 0.71 -11.51
C TYR A 121 -13.80 -0.50 -10.63
N ALA A 122 -12.79 -1.33 -10.37
CA ALA A 122 -12.95 -2.48 -9.49
C ALA A 122 -13.38 -2.05 -8.07
N PRO A 123 -14.26 -2.79 -7.38
CA PRO A 123 -14.76 -2.41 -6.06
C PRO A 123 -13.69 -2.12 -5.02
N ASN A 124 -12.57 -2.87 -5.04
CA ASN A 124 -11.44 -2.61 -4.14
C ASN A 124 -10.74 -1.29 -4.44
N THR A 125 -10.59 -0.91 -5.71
CA THR A 125 -10.07 0.40 -6.11
C THR A 125 -10.98 1.51 -5.59
N ILE A 126 -12.30 1.36 -5.73
CA ILE A 126 -13.28 2.33 -5.21
C ILE A 126 -13.19 2.44 -3.69
N ARG A 127 -13.03 1.31 -2.97
CA ARG A 127 -12.84 1.31 -1.50
C ARG A 127 -11.57 2.06 -1.08
N THR A 128 -10.48 1.94 -1.85
CA THR A 128 -9.26 2.71 -1.55
C THR A 128 -9.46 4.20 -1.81
N HIS A 129 -10.08 4.60 -2.92
CA HIS A 129 -10.46 5.99 -3.16
C HIS A 129 -11.34 6.55 -2.03
N LYS A 130 -12.37 5.79 -1.65
CA LYS A 130 -13.24 6.13 -0.52
C LYS A 130 -12.44 6.43 0.76
N ALA A 131 -11.53 5.53 1.14
CA ALA A 131 -10.72 5.68 2.33
C ALA A 131 -9.78 6.89 2.23
N THR A 132 -9.08 7.04 1.10
CA THR A 132 -8.14 8.13 0.84
C THR A 132 -8.81 9.51 0.88
N ILE A 133 -9.95 9.67 0.22
CA ILE A 133 -10.65 10.95 0.18
C ILE A 133 -11.16 11.32 1.57
N ARG A 134 -11.77 10.36 2.27
CA ARG A 134 -12.29 10.61 3.61
C ARG A 134 -11.20 10.92 4.64
N SER A 135 -10.08 10.20 4.62
CA SER A 135 -8.96 10.46 5.53
C SER A 135 -8.26 11.81 5.27
N TRP A 136 -8.39 12.34 4.05
CA TRP A 136 -7.83 13.63 3.68
C TRP A 136 -8.70 14.83 4.11
N GLN A 137 -9.98 14.61 4.41
CA GLN A 137 -10.85 15.69 4.88
C GLN A 137 -10.49 16.11 6.31
N PRO A 138 -10.76 17.38 6.69
CA PRO A 138 -10.66 17.81 8.08
C PRO A 138 -11.48 16.91 9.00
N GLU A 139 -11.03 16.71 10.24
CA GLU A 139 -11.64 15.74 11.16
C GLU A 139 -13.12 16.07 11.44
N ASP A 140 -13.41 17.35 11.62
CA ASP A 140 -14.74 17.90 11.87
C ASP A 140 -15.66 17.96 10.63
N ALA A 141 -15.06 17.79 9.44
CA ALA A 141 -15.78 17.87 8.15
C ALA A 141 -15.73 16.57 7.33
N LYS A 142 -15.50 15.43 7.99
CA LYS A 142 -15.50 14.14 7.30
C LYS A 142 -16.87 13.76 6.74
N PRO A 143 -16.99 13.47 5.43
CA PRO A 143 -18.26 13.12 4.81
C PRO A 143 -18.82 11.81 5.35
N GLY A 144 -20.15 11.68 5.38
CA GLY A 144 -20.85 10.47 5.79
C GLY A 144 -20.58 9.28 4.87
N THR A 145 -20.48 8.07 5.44
CA THR A 145 -20.12 6.86 4.69
C THR A 145 -21.27 5.88 4.44
N LYS A 146 -22.43 6.06 5.10
CA LYS A 146 -23.55 5.10 5.05
C LYS A 146 -24.03 4.84 3.62
N VAL A 147 -24.33 5.90 2.87
CA VAL A 147 -24.82 5.82 1.49
C VAL A 147 -23.73 5.24 0.58
N VAL A 148 -22.51 5.75 0.69
CA VAL A 148 -21.34 5.29 -0.10
C VAL A 148 -21.09 3.80 0.11
N ASN A 149 -21.15 3.30 1.35
CA ASN A 149 -21.00 1.89 1.64
C ASN A 149 -22.09 1.04 0.96
N GLY A 150 -23.35 1.51 0.99
CA GLY A 150 -24.45 0.86 0.31
C GLY A 150 -24.21 0.72 -1.20
N LEU A 151 -23.83 1.83 -1.87
CA LEU A 151 -23.54 1.85 -3.30
C LEU A 151 -22.39 0.90 -3.67
N ILE A 152 -21.27 0.94 -2.93
CA ILE A 152 -20.13 0.08 -3.20
C ILE A 152 -20.48 -1.40 -2.99
N ASN A 153 -21.24 -1.73 -1.95
CA ASN A 153 -21.61 -3.11 -1.66
C ASN A 153 -22.54 -3.70 -2.71
N GLU A 154 -23.51 -2.93 -3.18
CA GLU A 154 -24.41 -3.38 -4.24
C GLU A 154 -23.65 -3.54 -5.56
N TYR A 155 -22.86 -2.53 -5.94
CA TYR A 155 -22.01 -2.62 -7.11
C TYR A 155 -21.03 -3.81 -7.04
N ALA A 156 -20.46 -4.09 -5.87
CA ALA A 156 -19.53 -5.21 -5.71
C ALA A 156 -20.17 -6.57 -5.98
N LYS A 157 -21.47 -6.75 -5.61
CA LYS A 157 -22.22 -7.97 -5.93
C LYS A 157 -22.43 -8.11 -7.44
N GLU A 158 -22.84 -7.03 -8.09
CA GLU A 158 -23.05 -7.00 -9.54
C GLU A 158 -21.74 -7.21 -10.30
N TRP A 159 -20.68 -6.49 -9.89
CA TRP A 159 -19.36 -6.61 -10.47
C TRP A 159 -18.82 -8.03 -10.35
N GLY A 160 -18.99 -8.67 -9.18
CA GLY A 160 -18.54 -10.04 -8.92
C GLY A 160 -19.28 -11.11 -9.75
N ARG A 161 -20.52 -10.84 -10.17
CA ARG A 161 -21.25 -11.74 -11.12
C ARG A 161 -20.65 -11.71 -12.52
N ARG A 162 -20.15 -10.54 -12.96
CA ARG A 162 -19.61 -10.31 -14.30
C ARG A 162 -18.10 -10.54 -14.39
N ASN A 163 -17.38 -10.34 -13.28
CA ASN A 163 -15.94 -10.33 -13.28
C ASN A 163 -15.38 -11.35 -12.27
N ARG A 164 -14.42 -12.14 -12.72
CA ARG A 164 -13.58 -12.93 -11.82
C ARG A 164 -12.30 -12.14 -11.50
N VAL A 165 -11.96 -12.02 -10.23
CA VAL A 165 -10.67 -11.45 -9.82
C VAL A 165 -9.58 -12.37 -10.36
N LYS A 166 -8.82 -11.88 -11.34
CA LYS A 166 -7.63 -12.59 -11.82
C LYS A 166 -6.53 -12.43 -10.76
N LYS A 167 -6.15 -13.55 -10.16
CA LYS A 167 -4.95 -13.59 -9.31
C LYS A 167 -3.73 -13.79 -10.22
N ALA A 168 -2.57 -13.20 -9.85
CA ALA A 168 -1.33 -13.53 -10.54
C ALA A 168 -1.14 -15.05 -10.52
N PRO A 169 -0.83 -15.69 -11.66
CA PRO A 169 -0.62 -17.13 -11.70
C PRO A 169 0.52 -17.53 -10.75
N ALA A 170 0.37 -18.67 -10.07
CA ALA A 170 1.48 -19.28 -9.36
C ALA A 170 2.53 -19.72 -10.38
N ILE A 171 3.80 -19.45 -10.12
CA ILE A 171 4.90 -19.97 -10.91
C ILE A 171 5.14 -21.42 -10.46
N THR A 172 4.72 -22.38 -11.26
CA THR A 172 4.92 -23.82 -10.98
C THR A 172 6.40 -24.18 -10.94
N ASP A 173 6.75 -25.36 -10.42
CA ASP A 173 8.15 -25.82 -10.40
C ASP A 173 8.74 -25.94 -11.80
N ALA A 174 7.98 -26.47 -12.76
CA ALA A 174 8.43 -26.56 -14.15
C ALA A 174 8.72 -25.17 -14.76
N MET A 175 7.82 -24.19 -14.54
CA MET A 175 8.03 -22.81 -14.98
C MET A 175 9.26 -22.20 -14.29
N PHE A 176 9.39 -22.40 -12.99
CA PHE A 176 10.50 -21.86 -12.20
C PHE A 176 11.84 -22.42 -12.69
N ARG A 177 11.96 -23.73 -12.87
CA ARG A 177 13.17 -24.39 -13.43
C ARG A 177 13.52 -23.81 -14.80
N ALA A 178 12.57 -23.65 -15.69
CA ALA A 178 12.79 -23.06 -17.01
C ALA A 178 13.28 -21.59 -16.90
N MET A 179 12.69 -20.81 -16.00
CA MET A 179 13.12 -19.41 -15.75
C MET A 179 14.56 -19.34 -15.22
N VAL A 180 14.90 -20.18 -14.23
CA VAL A 180 16.28 -20.23 -13.70
C VAL A 180 17.26 -20.70 -14.76
N ALA A 181 16.91 -21.72 -15.55
CA ALA A 181 17.74 -22.21 -16.65
C ALA A 181 17.96 -21.16 -17.76
N SER A 182 17.05 -20.20 -17.91
CA SER A 182 17.20 -19.08 -18.86
C SER A 182 18.21 -18.01 -18.43
N CYS A 183 18.79 -18.11 -17.21
CA CYS A 183 19.76 -17.17 -16.72
C CYS A 183 21.16 -17.50 -17.29
N ASP A 184 21.74 -16.60 -18.10
CA ASP A 184 23.12 -16.77 -18.56
C ASP A 184 24.09 -16.46 -17.42
N LEU A 185 24.66 -17.50 -16.80
CA LEU A 185 25.57 -17.38 -15.65
C LEU A 185 26.96 -16.84 -16.02
N ARG A 186 27.25 -16.62 -17.30
CA ARG A 186 28.47 -15.93 -17.77
C ARG A 186 28.28 -14.40 -17.75
N HIS A 187 27.04 -13.93 -17.64
CA HIS A 187 26.70 -12.52 -17.69
C HIS A 187 26.20 -12.03 -16.32
N PRO A 188 26.64 -10.84 -15.82
CA PRO A 188 26.25 -10.32 -14.51
C PRO A 188 24.74 -10.24 -14.29
N ILE A 189 23.95 -9.90 -15.32
CA ILE A 189 22.49 -9.87 -15.25
C ILE A 189 21.91 -11.25 -14.93
N GLY A 190 22.43 -12.30 -15.58
CA GLY A 190 21.93 -13.66 -15.36
C GLY A 190 22.27 -14.19 -13.96
N ILE A 191 23.46 -13.87 -13.43
CA ILE A 191 23.87 -14.21 -12.06
C ILE A 191 22.94 -13.51 -11.06
N ARG A 192 22.68 -12.20 -11.24
CA ARG A 192 21.75 -11.43 -10.41
C ARG A 192 20.33 -12.00 -10.46
N ASP A 193 19.80 -12.23 -11.66
CA ASP A 193 18.44 -12.67 -11.86
C ASP A 193 18.20 -14.06 -11.27
N ARG A 194 19.19 -14.97 -11.38
CA ARG A 194 19.16 -16.28 -10.73
C ARG A 194 19.03 -16.13 -9.20
N ALA A 195 19.88 -15.30 -8.57
CA ALA A 195 19.80 -15.05 -7.14
C ALA A 195 18.42 -14.45 -6.75
N ALA A 196 17.93 -13.47 -7.50
CA ALA A 196 16.64 -12.84 -7.23
C ALA A 196 15.46 -13.83 -7.35
N LEU A 197 15.49 -14.74 -8.32
CA LEU A 197 14.46 -15.78 -8.49
C LEU A 197 14.48 -16.76 -7.30
N LEU A 198 15.67 -17.27 -6.94
CA LEU A 198 15.81 -18.27 -5.89
C LEU A 198 15.48 -17.71 -4.50
N LEU A 199 16.01 -16.53 -4.15
CA LEU A 199 15.69 -15.88 -2.89
C LEU A 199 14.22 -15.45 -2.83
N GLY A 200 13.67 -14.92 -3.93
CA GLY A 200 12.27 -14.50 -3.99
C GLY A 200 11.27 -15.64 -3.77
N ARG A 201 11.60 -16.84 -4.32
CA ARG A 201 10.78 -18.04 -4.13
C ARG A 201 11.03 -18.71 -2.78
N GLY A 202 12.31 -18.88 -2.40
CA GLY A 202 12.70 -19.60 -1.18
C GLY A 202 12.23 -18.91 0.09
N ALA A 203 12.42 -17.58 0.20
CA ALA A 203 11.96 -16.79 1.34
C ALA A 203 10.51 -16.29 1.20
N LEU A 204 9.81 -16.67 0.15
CA LEU A 204 8.47 -16.17 -0.15
C LEU A 204 8.39 -14.63 -0.08
N ASN A 205 9.39 -13.93 -0.62
CA ASN A 205 9.50 -12.48 -0.49
C ASN A 205 8.47 -11.72 -1.33
N ARG A 206 8.04 -10.57 -0.81
CA ARG A 206 7.37 -9.56 -1.63
C ARG A 206 8.42 -8.83 -2.49
N ARG A 207 8.01 -8.33 -3.65
CA ARG A 207 8.93 -7.62 -4.58
C ARG A 207 9.68 -6.44 -3.95
N ILE A 208 9.06 -5.76 -2.98
CA ILE A 208 9.68 -4.64 -2.28
C ILE A 208 10.71 -5.12 -1.26
N GLU A 209 10.43 -6.22 -0.57
CA GLU A 209 11.35 -6.84 0.40
C GLU A 209 12.65 -7.25 -0.29
N LEU A 210 12.58 -7.82 -1.51
CA LEU A 210 13.78 -8.10 -2.32
C LEU A 210 14.51 -6.83 -2.78
N ALA A 211 13.75 -5.80 -3.15
CA ALA A 211 14.33 -4.54 -3.64
C ALA A 211 15.06 -3.76 -2.54
N ASP A 212 14.59 -3.91 -1.30
CA ASP A 212 15.09 -3.17 -0.13
C ASP A 212 16.18 -3.96 0.64
N LEU A 213 16.49 -5.22 0.26
CA LEU A 213 17.56 -5.99 0.89
C LEU A 213 18.90 -5.27 0.79
N LEU A 214 19.63 -5.21 1.90
CA LEU A 214 21.02 -4.75 1.98
C LEU A 214 21.97 -5.94 1.96
N CYS A 215 23.22 -5.70 1.60
CA CYS A 215 24.27 -6.72 1.70
C CYS A 215 24.42 -7.24 3.14
N ALA A 216 24.24 -6.38 4.13
CA ALA A 216 24.29 -6.71 5.55
C ALA A 216 23.10 -7.56 6.04
N ASP A 217 22.00 -7.64 5.28
CA ASP A 217 20.82 -8.42 5.62
C ASP A 217 20.88 -9.85 5.07
N VAL A 218 21.96 -10.20 4.37
CA VAL A 218 22.11 -11.49 3.70
C VAL A 218 23.36 -12.20 4.24
N ASP A 219 23.15 -13.26 4.98
CA ASP A 219 24.20 -14.16 5.43
C ASP A 219 24.15 -15.48 4.66
N VAL A 220 25.32 -16.10 4.40
CA VAL A 220 25.42 -17.33 3.60
C VAL A 220 26.47 -18.25 4.20
N ASP A 221 26.02 -19.37 4.74
CA ASP A 221 26.87 -20.49 5.11
C ASP A 221 26.78 -21.67 4.10
N ASP A 222 27.28 -22.84 4.43
CA ASP A 222 27.26 -23.98 3.51
C ASP A 222 25.88 -24.63 3.38
N ASP A 223 25.03 -24.49 4.39
CA ASP A 223 23.74 -25.14 4.49
C ASP A 223 22.59 -24.21 4.19
N PHE A 224 22.72 -22.90 4.45
CA PHE A 224 21.61 -21.96 4.36
C PHE A 224 22.01 -20.58 3.79
N VAL A 225 21.04 -19.93 3.18
CA VAL A 225 20.97 -18.47 3.07
C VAL A 225 20.04 -17.95 4.12
N THR A 226 20.52 -17.04 4.96
CA THR A 226 19.72 -16.35 5.97
C THR A 226 19.43 -14.92 5.51
N LEU A 227 18.14 -14.55 5.47
CA LEU A 227 17.71 -13.21 5.13
C LEU A 227 17.11 -12.54 6.37
N ASP A 228 17.71 -11.43 6.80
CA ASP A 228 17.16 -10.55 7.82
C ASP A 228 16.23 -9.53 7.17
N ILE A 229 14.92 -9.82 7.17
CA ILE A 229 13.91 -8.95 6.57
C ILE A 229 13.34 -8.05 7.66
N ARG A 230 14.06 -6.97 7.94
CA ARG A 230 13.78 -6.04 9.04
C ARG A 230 12.42 -5.36 8.95
N PHE A 231 11.96 -5.07 7.75
CA PHE A 231 10.69 -4.35 7.52
C PHE A 231 9.80 -5.14 6.59
N ASP A 232 8.73 -5.69 7.12
CA ASP A 232 7.66 -6.26 6.32
C ASP A 232 6.32 -5.52 6.58
N LYS A 233 5.25 -5.96 5.92
CA LYS A 233 3.93 -5.33 6.07
C LYS A 233 3.33 -5.50 7.47
N THR A 234 3.78 -6.48 8.23
CA THR A 234 3.27 -6.86 9.56
C THR A 234 4.22 -6.45 10.68
N HIS A 235 5.53 -6.34 10.40
CA HIS A 235 6.57 -5.93 11.34
C HIS A 235 7.22 -4.64 10.80
N GLN A 236 6.70 -3.49 11.26
CA GLN A 236 7.20 -2.18 10.86
C GLN A 236 8.21 -1.61 11.87
N ASP A 237 8.42 -2.33 12.97
CA ASP A 237 9.28 -1.94 14.09
C ASP A 237 10.72 -2.47 13.97
N GLY A 238 11.01 -3.26 12.92
CA GLY A 238 12.33 -3.83 12.67
C GLY A 238 12.62 -5.15 13.39
N ASP A 239 11.63 -5.73 14.07
CA ASP A 239 11.75 -6.98 14.85
C ASP A 239 11.37 -8.24 14.02
N GLY A 240 11.60 -8.23 12.71
CA GLY A 240 11.32 -9.36 11.84
C GLY A 240 12.20 -10.57 12.16
N GLU A 241 11.61 -11.77 12.27
CA GLU A 241 12.40 -13.00 12.35
C GLU A 241 13.16 -13.27 11.05
N PRO A 242 14.45 -13.70 11.11
CA PRO A 242 15.20 -14.07 9.92
C PRO A 242 14.54 -15.25 9.20
N THR A 243 14.66 -15.27 7.90
CA THR A 243 14.13 -16.34 7.03
C THR A 243 15.29 -17.15 6.49
N HIS A 244 15.28 -18.47 6.71
CA HIS A 244 16.33 -19.38 6.26
C HIS A 244 15.90 -20.13 5.00
N ILE A 245 16.78 -20.23 4.02
CA ILE A 245 16.58 -20.94 2.75
C ILE A 245 17.66 -22.01 2.64
N PRO A 246 17.31 -23.31 2.64
CA PRO A 246 18.31 -24.38 2.64
C PRO A 246 19.04 -24.45 1.30
N ALA A 247 20.29 -24.93 1.35
CA ALA A 247 21.03 -25.34 0.17
C ALA A 247 20.32 -26.50 -0.55
N ASP A 248 20.53 -26.60 -1.85
CA ASP A 248 20.13 -27.76 -2.65
C ASP A 248 21.32 -28.31 -3.42
N PRO A 249 22.18 -29.10 -2.76
CA PRO A 249 23.38 -29.66 -3.41
C PRO A 249 23.02 -30.71 -4.49
N ALA A 250 21.85 -31.28 -4.45
CA ALA A 250 21.38 -32.23 -5.47
C ALA A 250 21.06 -31.54 -6.80
N GLU A 251 20.67 -30.25 -6.75
CA GLU A 251 20.35 -29.45 -7.91
C GLU A 251 21.11 -28.12 -7.90
N PRO A 252 22.41 -28.09 -8.24
CA PRO A 252 23.24 -26.89 -8.13
C PRO A 252 22.69 -25.66 -8.88
N LEU A 253 21.96 -25.87 -10.00
CA LEU A 253 21.32 -24.77 -10.72
C LEU A 253 20.24 -24.07 -9.87
N LEU A 254 19.54 -24.82 -9.04
CA LEU A 254 18.46 -24.34 -8.16
C LEU A 254 18.93 -24.08 -6.73
N CYS A 255 20.22 -24.27 -6.41
CA CYS A 255 20.77 -24.05 -5.11
C CYS A 255 20.82 -22.54 -4.76
N PRO A 256 20.08 -22.07 -3.73
CA PRO A 256 20.08 -20.67 -3.33
C PRO A 256 21.42 -20.21 -2.78
N VAL A 257 22.14 -21.09 -2.07
CA VAL A 257 23.47 -20.81 -1.50
C VAL A 257 24.46 -20.48 -2.61
N ASP A 258 24.56 -21.35 -3.64
CA ASP A 258 25.44 -21.13 -4.78
C ASP A 258 25.10 -19.86 -5.57
N ALA A 259 23.82 -19.60 -5.75
CA ALA A 259 23.36 -18.40 -6.46
C ALA A 259 23.69 -17.12 -5.69
N THR A 260 23.53 -17.13 -4.38
CA THR A 260 23.82 -15.99 -3.51
C THR A 260 25.30 -15.71 -3.42
N ARG A 261 26.13 -16.76 -3.27
CA ARG A 261 27.60 -16.64 -3.31
C ARG A 261 28.10 -16.11 -4.66
N ALA A 262 27.55 -16.61 -5.76
CA ALA A 262 27.89 -16.13 -7.10
C ALA A 262 27.54 -14.64 -7.27
N TRP A 263 26.41 -14.20 -6.74
CA TRP A 263 26.00 -12.80 -6.79
C TRP A 263 26.88 -11.92 -5.89
N PHE A 264 27.21 -12.33 -4.67
CA PHE A 264 28.19 -11.62 -3.84
C PHE A 264 29.54 -11.48 -4.53
N GLY A 265 30.04 -12.56 -5.13
CA GLY A 265 31.25 -12.54 -5.92
C GLY A 265 31.17 -11.57 -7.11
N MET A 266 30.01 -11.44 -7.74
CA MET A 266 29.76 -10.46 -8.80
C MET A 266 29.73 -9.03 -8.25
N LEU A 267 29.05 -8.78 -7.13
CA LEU A 267 29.03 -7.47 -6.48
C LEU A 267 30.44 -7.00 -6.15
N HIS A 268 31.30 -7.88 -5.60
CA HIS A 268 32.68 -7.59 -5.33
C HIS A 268 33.49 -7.20 -6.61
N ARG A 269 33.25 -7.92 -7.71
CA ARG A 269 33.88 -7.58 -9.02
C ARG A 269 33.41 -6.23 -9.56
N LEU A 270 32.17 -5.84 -9.25
CA LEU A 270 31.59 -4.54 -9.59
C LEU A 270 31.99 -3.43 -8.60
N GLY A 271 32.85 -3.72 -7.59
CA GLY A 271 33.29 -2.75 -6.59
C GLY A 271 32.26 -2.46 -5.49
N VAL A 272 31.19 -3.25 -5.38
CA VAL A 272 30.15 -3.11 -4.35
C VAL A 272 30.50 -4.00 -3.16
N ARG A 273 30.57 -3.40 -1.96
CA ARG A 273 30.86 -4.11 -0.70
C ARG A 273 29.75 -3.97 0.33
N ASP A 274 28.92 -2.96 0.19
CA ASP A 274 27.82 -2.61 1.08
C ASP A 274 26.64 -1.99 0.32
N GLY A 275 25.63 -1.52 1.07
CA GLY A 275 24.42 -0.93 0.51
C GLY A 275 23.45 -1.96 -0.06
N ALA A 276 22.68 -1.58 -1.08
CA ALA A 276 21.64 -2.45 -1.64
C ALA A 276 22.21 -3.74 -2.22
N PHE A 277 21.63 -4.87 -1.81
CA PHE A 277 22.04 -6.20 -2.30
C PHE A 277 21.74 -6.39 -3.77
N PHE A 278 20.53 -6.04 -4.22
CA PHE A 278 20.18 -6.08 -5.63
C PHE A 278 20.39 -4.74 -6.31
N ARG A 279 21.25 -4.74 -7.34
CA ARG A 279 21.68 -3.54 -8.07
C ARG A 279 21.15 -3.56 -9.50
N ALA A 280 20.81 -2.37 -10.01
CA ALA A 280 20.51 -2.21 -11.43
C ALA A 280 21.81 -2.33 -12.25
N LEU A 281 21.74 -3.08 -13.35
CA LEU A 281 22.84 -3.26 -14.28
C LEU A 281 22.44 -2.75 -15.67
N THR A 282 23.39 -2.19 -16.39
CA THR A 282 23.26 -1.91 -17.82
C THR A 282 23.26 -3.21 -18.62
N SER A 283 22.89 -3.16 -19.89
CA SER A 283 22.98 -4.31 -20.79
C SER A 283 24.40 -4.89 -20.92
N ALA A 284 25.42 -4.08 -20.69
CA ALA A 284 26.82 -4.52 -20.65
C ALA A 284 27.22 -5.17 -19.32
N GLY A 285 26.32 -5.26 -18.33
CA GLY A 285 26.61 -5.86 -17.03
C GLY A 285 27.33 -4.95 -16.03
N THR A 286 27.43 -3.66 -16.30
CA THR A 286 28.00 -2.66 -15.38
C THR A 286 26.92 -2.04 -14.50
N LEU A 287 27.30 -1.43 -13.37
CA LEU A 287 26.36 -0.76 -12.47
C LEU A 287 25.65 0.41 -13.17
N GLN A 288 24.35 0.48 -12.98
CA GLN A 288 23.53 1.62 -13.42
C GLN A 288 23.19 2.48 -12.20
N ASN A 289 23.87 3.63 -12.09
CA ASN A 289 23.65 4.58 -10.98
C ASN A 289 22.74 5.76 -11.35
N ARG A 290 22.29 5.83 -12.63
CA ARG A 290 21.41 6.90 -13.07
C ARG A 290 20.03 6.73 -12.43
N ALA A 291 19.55 7.77 -11.74
CA ALA A 291 18.21 7.78 -11.17
C ALA A 291 17.14 7.66 -12.26
N THR A 292 16.23 6.73 -12.09
CA THR A 292 15.07 6.49 -12.97
C THR A 292 13.86 6.11 -12.12
N ALA A 293 12.71 5.85 -12.73
CA ALA A 293 11.56 5.30 -12.02
C ALA A 293 11.83 3.91 -11.40
N ARG A 294 12.87 3.20 -11.88
CA ARG A 294 13.27 1.85 -11.43
C ARG A 294 14.52 1.83 -10.54
N VAL A 295 15.29 2.91 -10.51
CA VAL A 295 16.57 3.01 -9.81
C VAL A 295 16.58 4.27 -8.96
N ARG A 296 16.87 4.11 -7.66
CA ARG A 296 16.91 5.21 -6.68
C ARG A 296 18.24 5.13 -5.92
N GLY A 297 19.23 5.86 -6.40
CA GLY A 297 20.58 5.71 -5.88
C GLY A 297 21.12 4.32 -6.17
N ASP A 298 21.48 3.58 -5.14
CA ASP A 298 21.93 2.19 -5.22
C ASP A 298 20.78 1.17 -5.17
N HIS A 299 19.59 1.56 -4.75
CA HIS A 299 18.40 0.70 -4.68
C HIS A 299 17.66 0.59 -6.00
N VAL A 300 17.04 -0.56 -6.21
CA VAL A 300 16.06 -0.79 -7.27
C VAL A 300 14.64 -0.68 -6.70
N SER A 301 13.66 -0.41 -7.55
CA SER A 301 12.26 -0.45 -7.14
C SER A 301 11.70 -1.87 -7.18
N GLY A 302 10.66 -2.15 -6.41
CA GLY A 302 9.94 -3.43 -6.53
C GLY A 302 9.38 -3.68 -7.94
N ASP A 303 9.16 -2.63 -8.75
CA ASP A 303 8.78 -2.79 -10.16
C ASP A 303 9.96 -3.29 -11.01
N ALA A 304 11.20 -2.89 -10.71
CA ALA A 304 12.39 -3.44 -11.38
C ALA A 304 12.51 -4.95 -11.12
N ILE A 305 12.32 -5.39 -9.87
CA ILE A 305 12.29 -6.83 -9.53
C ILE A 305 11.21 -7.54 -10.37
N ASN A 306 10.04 -6.96 -10.50
CA ASN A 306 8.95 -7.53 -11.29
C ASN A 306 9.30 -7.62 -12.78
N ASP A 307 10.00 -6.62 -13.33
CA ASP A 307 10.46 -6.60 -14.71
C ASP A 307 11.53 -7.70 -14.95
N TRP A 308 12.42 -7.95 -13.98
CA TRP A 308 13.40 -9.04 -14.08
C TRP A 308 12.72 -10.41 -14.11
N VAL A 309 11.78 -10.66 -13.20
CA VAL A 309 11.00 -11.91 -13.18
C VAL A 309 10.28 -12.12 -14.50
N ARG A 310 9.64 -11.08 -15.04
CA ARG A 310 8.94 -11.15 -16.33
C ARG A 310 9.90 -11.38 -17.49
N SER A 311 11.08 -10.75 -17.47
CA SER A 311 12.13 -10.96 -18.47
C SER A 311 12.61 -12.40 -18.50
N ARG A 312 12.77 -13.03 -17.34
CA ARG A 312 13.15 -14.45 -17.25
C ARG A 312 12.02 -15.38 -17.71
N ALA A 313 10.76 -15.04 -17.43
CA ALA A 313 9.61 -15.77 -17.96
C ALA A 313 9.55 -15.71 -19.49
N TYR A 314 9.82 -14.54 -20.08
CA TYR A 314 9.93 -14.37 -21.53
C TYR A 314 11.08 -15.20 -22.11
N ALA A 315 12.28 -15.08 -21.52
CA ALA A 315 13.47 -15.81 -21.98
C ALA A 315 13.30 -17.35 -21.86
N ALA A 316 12.51 -17.81 -20.90
CA ALA A 316 12.14 -19.22 -20.74
C ALA A 316 11.05 -19.69 -21.71
N GLY A 317 10.54 -18.82 -22.59
CA GLY A 317 9.51 -19.16 -23.57
C GLY A 317 8.12 -19.43 -22.98
N LEU A 318 7.80 -18.87 -21.80
CA LEU A 318 6.48 -19.07 -21.17
C LEU A 318 5.41 -18.31 -21.97
N ALA A 319 4.36 -19.00 -22.41
CA ALA A 319 3.30 -18.41 -23.23
C ALA A 319 2.55 -17.25 -22.55
N ASN A 320 2.46 -17.29 -21.21
CA ASN A 320 1.78 -16.28 -20.39
C ASN A 320 2.76 -15.35 -19.64
N TRP A 321 3.95 -15.13 -20.17
CA TRP A 321 5.01 -14.35 -19.53
C TRP A 321 4.56 -12.94 -19.07
N GLN A 322 3.63 -12.30 -19.80
CA GLN A 322 3.09 -10.99 -19.46
C GLN A 322 2.33 -10.98 -18.12
N GLU A 323 1.72 -12.12 -17.75
CA GLU A 323 0.97 -12.27 -16.50
C GLU A 323 1.88 -12.69 -15.33
N VAL A 324 3.11 -13.12 -15.63
CA VAL A 324 4.09 -13.54 -14.62
C VAL A 324 4.61 -12.33 -13.84
N THR A 325 4.64 -12.46 -12.53
CA THR A 325 5.06 -11.39 -11.62
C THR A 325 5.89 -11.94 -10.45
N ALA A 326 6.63 -11.08 -9.76
CA ALA A 326 7.33 -11.46 -8.54
C ALA A 326 6.37 -12.02 -7.46
N HIS A 327 5.11 -11.59 -7.44
CA HIS A 327 4.10 -12.19 -6.56
C HIS A 327 3.79 -13.65 -6.92
N GLY A 328 3.96 -14.02 -8.19
CA GLY A 328 3.87 -15.41 -8.67
C GLY A 328 4.96 -16.32 -8.09
N LEU A 329 6.19 -15.78 -7.82
CA LEU A 329 7.24 -16.53 -7.11
C LEU A 329 6.78 -16.90 -5.69
N ARG A 330 6.26 -15.92 -4.95
CA ARG A 330 5.74 -16.13 -3.60
C ARG A 330 4.58 -17.12 -3.59
N ARG A 331 3.64 -17.02 -4.55
CA ARG A 331 2.52 -17.99 -4.67
C ARG A 331 3.03 -19.39 -5.03
N GLY A 332 3.92 -19.49 -5.99
CA GLY A 332 4.48 -20.78 -6.40
C GLY A 332 5.29 -21.45 -5.31
N GLY A 333 6.09 -20.68 -4.53
CA GLY A 333 6.82 -21.19 -3.38
C GLY A 333 5.89 -21.68 -2.26
N ALA A 334 4.87 -20.88 -1.91
CA ALA A 334 3.89 -21.28 -0.90
C ALA A 334 3.11 -22.54 -1.32
N GLN A 335 2.74 -22.65 -2.59
CA GLN A 335 2.08 -23.83 -3.12
C GLN A 335 3.00 -25.06 -3.08
N ALA A 336 4.27 -24.93 -3.46
CA ALA A 336 5.23 -26.03 -3.43
C ALA A 336 5.46 -26.58 -2.01
N ILE A 337 5.56 -25.66 -1.01
CA ILE A 337 5.67 -26.07 0.40
C ILE A 337 4.41 -26.83 0.83
N ALA A 338 3.22 -26.34 0.47
CA ALA A 338 1.96 -26.98 0.83
C ALA A 338 1.77 -28.33 0.11
N ASP A 339 2.16 -28.44 -1.15
CA ASP A 339 2.09 -29.69 -1.92
C ASP A 339 3.04 -30.76 -1.36
N ALA A 340 4.15 -30.35 -0.75
CA ALA A 340 5.05 -31.21 0.01
C ALA A 340 4.57 -31.53 1.43
N GLY A 341 3.37 -31.07 1.85
CA GLY A 341 2.80 -31.28 3.17
C GLY A 341 3.29 -30.31 4.25
N GLY A 342 4.07 -29.29 3.89
CA GLY A 342 4.57 -28.25 4.79
C GLY A 342 3.58 -27.10 4.99
N ASP A 343 3.79 -26.31 6.05
CA ASP A 343 3.05 -25.06 6.28
C ASP A 343 3.89 -23.86 5.84
N PRO A 344 3.47 -23.11 4.81
CA PRO A 344 4.19 -21.95 4.34
C PRO A 344 4.05 -20.70 5.24
N THR A 345 3.28 -20.78 6.33
CA THR A 345 2.91 -19.62 7.17
C THR A 345 4.15 -18.92 7.73
N LYS A 346 5.06 -19.67 8.36
CA LYS A 346 6.28 -19.13 8.94
C LYS A 346 7.22 -18.57 7.84
N GLN A 347 7.47 -19.35 6.79
CA GLN A 347 8.34 -18.94 5.67
C GLN A 347 7.84 -17.67 4.98
N GLY A 348 6.54 -17.50 4.87
CA GLY A 348 5.92 -16.31 4.25
C GLY A 348 5.63 -15.17 5.23
N ARG A 349 5.97 -15.31 6.49
CA ARG A 349 5.73 -14.28 7.51
C ARG A 349 4.26 -13.84 7.56
N TRP A 350 3.35 -14.81 7.56
CA TRP A 350 1.93 -14.58 7.79
C TRP A 350 1.60 -14.80 9.27
N ALA A 351 0.60 -14.07 9.77
CA ALA A 351 0.10 -14.30 11.13
C ALA A 351 -0.39 -15.74 11.28
N VAL A 352 -0.09 -16.35 12.42
CA VAL A 352 -0.54 -17.71 12.77
C VAL A 352 -2.07 -17.78 12.67
N GLY A 353 -2.58 -18.81 12.00
CA GLY A 353 -4.02 -19.00 11.79
C GLY A 353 -4.64 -18.08 10.72
N SER A 354 -3.83 -17.31 9.97
CA SER A 354 -4.31 -16.43 8.90
C SER A 354 -4.99 -17.23 7.79
N ALA A 355 -6.28 -16.97 7.56
CA ALA A 355 -7.02 -17.50 6.42
C ALA A 355 -6.50 -16.98 5.05
N VAL A 356 -5.63 -15.98 5.07
CA VAL A 356 -5.05 -15.37 3.86
C VAL A 356 -4.23 -16.38 3.08
N VAL A 357 -3.46 -17.24 3.74
CA VAL A 357 -2.64 -18.27 3.09
C VAL A 357 -3.52 -19.15 2.21
N LYS A 358 -4.53 -19.80 2.79
CA LYS A 358 -5.46 -20.68 2.08
C LYS A 358 -6.25 -19.95 0.99
N ARG A 359 -6.71 -18.73 1.26
CA ARG A 359 -7.56 -17.97 0.33
C ARG A 359 -6.80 -17.37 -0.85
N GLU A 360 -5.59 -16.87 -0.61
CA GLU A 360 -4.89 -16.03 -1.60
C GLU A 360 -3.72 -16.73 -2.28
N TYR A 361 -3.08 -17.68 -1.61
CA TYR A 361 -1.82 -18.28 -2.06
C TYR A 361 -1.96 -19.74 -2.51
N LEU A 362 -2.81 -20.55 -1.87
CA LEU A 362 -2.99 -21.94 -2.25
C LEU A 362 -4.05 -22.09 -3.34
N ASP A 363 -3.79 -22.98 -4.27
CA ASP A 363 -4.70 -23.26 -5.38
C ASP A 363 -5.89 -24.11 -4.95
N ARG A 364 -7.01 -23.92 -5.68
CA ARG A 364 -8.23 -24.73 -5.48
C ARG A 364 -8.04 -26.23 -5.79
N ALA A 365 -6.90 -26.62 -6.36
CA ALA A 365 -6.60 -28.04 -6.57
C ALA A 365 -6.55 -28.82 -5.27
N GLN A 366 -5.99 -28.24 -4.19
CA GLN A 366 -6.05 -28.84 -2.85
C GLN A 366 -7.49 -29.02 -2.35
N SER A 367 -8.37 -28.08 -2.64
CA SER A 367 -9.78 -28.21 -2.27
C SER A 367 -10.51 -29.36 -2.96
N ARG A 368 -10.00 -29.86 -4.09
CA ARG A 368 -10.51 -31.06 -4.75
C ARG A 368 -10.02 -32.34 -4.07
N ALA A 369 -8.73 -32.41 -3.74
CA ALA A 369 -8.16 -33.54 -3.00
C ALA A 369 -8.71 -33.66 -1.58
N GLU A 370 -9.02 -32.56 -0.94
CA GLU A 370 -9.62 -32.48 0.39
C GLU A 370 -11.16 -32.47 0.38
N ASN A 371 -11.80 -32.75 -0.76
CA ASN A 371 -13.26 -32.68 -0.84
C ASN A 371 -13.90 -33.72 0.11
N PRO A 372 -14.75 -33.31 1.08
CA PRO A 372 -15.35 -34.22 2.04
C PRO A 372 -16.13 -35.39 1.43
N TRP A 373 -16.65 -35.19 0.22
CA TRP A 373 -17.36 -36.24 -0.51
C TRP A 373 -16.46 -37.40 -0.92
N LEU A 374 -15.16 -37.21 -1.08
CA LEU A 374 -14.23 -38.31 -1.36
C LEU A 374 -14.23 -39.31 -0.20
N LYS A 375 -14.21 -38.85 1.04
CA LYS A 375 -14.31 -39.70 2.25
C LYS A 375 -15.65 -40.42 2.32
N VAL A 376 -16.74 -39.80 1.88
CA VAL A 376 -18.07 -40.44 1.81
C VAL A 376 -18.07 -41.53 0.75
N GLN A 377 -17.43 -41.29 -0.39
CA GLN A 377 -17.32 -42.29 -1.47
C GLN A 377 -16.43 -43.47 -1.07
N GLU A 378 -15.30 -43.21 -0.41
CA GLU A 378 -14.42 -44.26 0.15
C GLU A 378 -15.16 -45.16 1.16
N ARG A 379 -15.94 -44.55 2.05
CA ARG A 379 -16.72 -45.27 3.02
C ARG A 379 -17.81 -46.15 2.41
N ARG A 380 -18.46 -45.69 1.31
CA ARG A 380 -19.43 -46.49 0.54
C ARG A 380 -18.77 -47.68 -0.14
N ARG A 381 -17.59 -47.47 -0.76
CA ARG A 381 -16.82 -48.55 -1.39
C ARG A 381 -16.26 -49.57 -0.42
N ALA A 382 -16.02 -49.20 0.83
CA ALA A 382 -15.56 -50.11 1.86
C ALA A 382 -16.70 -50.89 2.54
N ALA A 383 -17.96 -50.52 2.28
CA ALA A 383 -19.15 -51.17 2.81
C ALA A 383 -19.82 -52.15 1.83
N ASP A 384 -19.43 -52.13 0.55
CA ASP A 384 -19.74 -53.06 -0.51
C ASP A 384 -18.64 -54.15 -0.59
#